data_78d8444a224bfaf251a7d4ad4736a786
#
_entry.id   78d8444a224bfaf251a7d4ad4736a786
#
_cell.length_a   1.000
_cell.length_b   1.000
_cell.length_c   1.000
_cell.angle_alpha   90.00
_cell.angle_beta   90.00
_cell.angle_gamma   90.00
#
_symmetry.space_group_name_H-M   'P 1'
#
loop_
_entity.id
_entity.type
_entity.pdbx_description
1 polymer ?
#
loop_
_entity_poly.entity_id
_entity_poly.type
_entity_poly.pdbx_seq_one_letter_code
_entity_poly.pdbx_strand_id
1 'polypeptide(L)'
;MNESILQQQIVVYLKSKQDYYLFRYFHCPNEGRRKVWYLKKLKAMGLKNGVPDLILEFPKSKFVYCEIKMPKGRLSPAQRHWKVVSSILGTPFFVLQGTIDECKKQIDSIFKGYQYAKIRKNGR
;
A
#
# COMPACT_ATOMS: atom_id res chain seq x y z
N MET A 1 -6.92 -17.50 7.26
CA MET A 1 -6.35 -16.45 6.40
C MET A 1 -5.46 -15.53 7.25
N ASN A 2 -4.36 -15.08 6.70
CA ASN A 2 -3.46 -14.13 7.37
C ASN A 2 -3.23 -12.91 6.48
N GLU A 3 -2.49 -11.92 6.99
CA GLU A 3 -2.24 -10.69 6.25
C GLU A 3 -1.52 -10.93 4.92
N SER A 4 -0.58 -11.87 4.88
CA SER A 4 0.15 -12.18 3.65
C SER A 4 -0.79 -12.68 2.55
N ILE A 5 -1.73 -13.55 2.89
CA ILE A 5 -2.71 -14.05 1.92
C ILE A 5 -3.64 -12.93 1.48
N LEU A 6 -4.10 -12.11 2.42
CA LEU A 6 -4.94 -10.95 2.10
C LEU A 6 -4.21 -10.00 1.16
N GLN A 7 -2.93 -9.71 1.43
CA GLN A 7 -2.12 -8.87 0.56
C GLN A 7 -2.00 -9.44 -0.85
N GLN A 8 -1.79 -10.75 -0.98
CA GLN A 8 -1.72 -11.40 -2.29
C GLN A 8 -3.04 -11.24 -3.06
N GLN A 9 -4.17 -11.37 -2.39
CA GLN A 9 -5.48 -11.16 -3.00
C GLN A 9 -5.68 -9.72 -3.43
N ILE A 10 -5.23 -8.77 -2.63
CA ILE A 10 -5.27 -7.35 -2.97
C ILE A 10 -4.42 -7.07 -4.21
N VAL A 11 -3.23 -7.67 -4.28
CA VAL A 11 -2.35 -7.50 -5.44
C VAL A 11 -3.01 -8.02 -6.72
N VAL A 12 -3.70 -9.16 -6.65
CA VAL A 12 -4.46 -9.67 -7.81
C VAL A 12 -5.50 -8.64 -8.25
N TYR A 13 -6.19 -8.03 -7.30
CA TYR A 13 -7.19 -7.00 -7.62
C TYR A 13 -6.55 -5.75 -8.22
N LEU A 14 -5.40 -5.31 -7.69
CA LEU A 14 -4.67 -4.16 -8.24
C LEU A 14 -4.21 -4.43 -9.67
N LYS A 15 -3.77 -5.65 -9.97
CA LYS A 15 -3.41 -6.02 -11.34
C LYS A 15 -4.60 -5.86 -12.29
N SER A 16 -5.79 -6.25 -11.87
CA SER A 16 -6.99 -6.08 -12.68
C SER A 16 -7.32 -4.60 -12.92
N LYS A 17 -7.01 -3.73 -11.95
CA LYS A 17 -7.22 -2.29 -12.11
C LYS A 17 -6.31 -1.70 -13.17
N GLN A 18 -5.16 -2.30 -13.45
CA GLN A 18 -4.23 -1.80 -14.48
C GLN A 18 -4.81 -1.92 -15.90
N ASP A 19 -5.88 -2.69 -16.09
CA ASP A 19 -6.60 -2.71 -17.37
C ASP A 19 -7.37 -1.42 -17.61
N TYR A 20 -7.64 -0.64 -16.56
CA TYR A 20 -8.48 0.56 -16.63
C TYR A 20 -7.79 1.83 -16.15
N TYR A 21 -6.71 1.71 -15.38
CA TYR A 21 -6.01 2.84 -14.78
C TYR A 21 -4.53 2.78 -15.06
N LEU A 22 -3.94 3.91 -15.35
CA LEU A 22 -2.47 4.05 -15.45
C LEU A 22 -1.93 4.35 -14.04
N PHE A 23 -1.29 3.37 -13.42
CA PHE A 23 -0.65 3.52 -12.14
C PHE A 23 0.35 2.39 -11.95
N ARG A 24 1.23 2.56 -10.98
CA ARG A 24 2.14 1.50 -10.54
C ARG A 24 1.89 1.21 -9.07
N TYR A 25 2.23 0.00 -8.65
CA TYR A 25 2.23 -0.36 -7.24
C TYR A 25 3.46 -1.18 -6.95
N PHE A 26 3.92 -1.10 -5.71
CA PHE A 26 5.04 -1.94 -5.28
C PHE A 26 4.96 -2.18 -3.77
N HIS A 27 5.61 -3.23 -3.34
CA HIS A 27 5.70 -3.65 -1.95
C HIS A 27 7.08 -3.33 -1.42
N CYS A 28 7.14 -2.74 -0.21
CA CYS A 28 8.39 -2.51 0.50
C CYS A 28 8.49 -3.52 1.64
N PRO A 29 9.19 -4.64 1.47
CA PRO A 29 9.30 -5.63 2.52
C PRO A 29 10.18 -5.08 3.65
N ASN A 30 9.61 -4.95 4.83
CA ASN A 30 10.35 -4.59 6.04
C ASN A 30 10.12 -5.60 7.15
N GLU A 31 9.45 -6.69 6.82
CA GLU A 31 9.05 -7.73 7.75
C GLU A 31 9.87 -8.99 7.50
N GLY A 32 9.83 -9.89 8.47
CA GLY A 32 10.51 -11.17 8.38
C GLY A 32 11.67 -11.27 9.32
N ARG A 33 12.01 -12.53 9.60
CA ARG A 33 13.13 -12.85 10.48
C ARG A 33 14.42 -12.72 9.70
N ARG A 34 15.28 -11.85 10.16
CA ARG A 34 16.61 -11.66 9.58
C ARG A 34 17.64 -11.75 10.69
N LYS A 35 18.84 -12.19 10.33
CA LYS A 35 19.95 -12.19 11.26
C LYS A 35 20.22 -10.76 11.72
N VAL A 36 20.58 -10.58 13.00
CA VAL A 36 20.78 -9.26 13.60
C VAL A 36 21.75 -8.41 12.78
N TRP A 37 22.88 -9.00 12.36
CA TRP A 37 23.88 -8.26 11.60
C TRP A 37 23.38 -7.80 10.24
N TYR A 38 22.56 -8.63 9.59
CA TYR A 38 21.96 -8.29 8.30
C TYR A 38 20.93 -7.19 8.45
N LEU A 39 20.11 -7.27 9.50
CA LEU A 39 19.13 -6.24 9.81
C LEU A 39 19.80 -4.88 10.07
N LYS A 40 20.90 -4.87 10.83
CA LYS A 40 21.69 -3.65 11.08
C LYS A 40 22.20 -3.05 9.76
N LYS A 41 22.71 -3.90 8.87
CA LYS A 41 23.17 -3.48 7.55
C LYS A 41 22.04 -2.83 6.76
N LEU A 42 20.87 -3.49 6.69
CA LEU A 42 19.72 -2.97 5.97
C LEU A 42 19.26 -1.64 6.54
N LYS A 43 19.22 -1.49 7.86
CA LYS A 43 18.86 -0.23 8.53
C LYS A 43 19.85 0.87 8.20
N ALA A 44 21.15 0.56 8.18
CA ALA A 44 22.17 1.52 7.78
C ALA A 44 22.00 1.95 6.31
N MET A 45 21.45 1.09 5.48
CA MET A 45 21.15 1.39 4.07
C MET A 45 19.82 2.10 3.88
N GLY A 46 19.08 2.37 4.95
CA GLY A 46 17.85 3.13 4.88
C GLY A 46 16.57 2.35 5.13
N LEU A 47 16.65 1.08 5.52
CA LEU A 47 15.46 0.33 5.89
C LEU A 47 14.80 0.98 7.10
N LYS A 48 13.49 1.21 7.02
CA LYS A 48 12.71 1.85 8.08
C LYS A 48 11.62 0.92 8.59
N ASN A 49 11.35 1.01 9.90
CA ASN A 49 10.21 0.35 10.50
C ASN A 49 8.93 1.12 10.18
N GLY A 50 7.82 0.39 10.04
CA GLY A 50 6.51 1.01 9.86
C GLY A 50 6.21 1.47 8.44
N VAL A 51 7.07 1.16 7.47
CA VAL A 51 6.83 1.46 6.06
C VAL A 51 5.54 0.73 5.62
N PRO A 52 4.64 1.40 4.86
CA PRO A 52 3.42 0.77 4.39
C PRO A 52 3.68 -0.49 3.55
N ASP A 53 2.73 -1.42 3.59
CA ASP A 53 2.85 -2.67 2.83
C ASP A 53 2.87 -2.45 1.33
N LEU A 54 2.06 -1.52 0.84
CA LEU A 54 1.97 -1.22 -0.58
C LEU A 54 2.01 0.29 -0.81
N ILE A 55 2.64 0.68 -1.90
CA ILE A 55 2.67 2.06 -2.35
C ILE A 55 2.05 2.08 -3.74
N LEU A 56 1.06 2.96 -3.94
CA LEU A 56 0.44 3.19 -5.24
C LEU A 56 0.97 4.50 -5.78
N GLU A 57 1.37 4.49 -7.03
CA GLU A 57 1.84 5.68 -7.72
C GLU A 57 0.90 6.00 -8.87
N PHE A 58 0.25 7.15 -8.79
CA PHE A 58 -0.64 7.66 -9.81
C PHE A 58 0.04 8.77 -10.62
N PRO A 59 -0.52 9.15 -11.78
CA PRO A 59 0.05 10.24 -12.59
C PRO A 59 0.24 11.52 -11.78
N LYS A 60 1.15 12.37 -12.24
CA LYS A 60 1.49 13.67 -11.65
C LYS A 60 2.14 13.52 -10.28
N SER A 61 2.91 12.44 -10.10
CA SER A 61 3.67 12.18 -8.86
C SER A 61 2.76 12.07 -7.63
N LYS A 62 1.57 11.53 -7.78
CA LYS A 62 0.65 11.30 -6.66
C LYS A 62 0.86 9.90 -6.09
N PHE A 63 1.31 9.86 -4.84
CA PHE A 63 1.57 8.61 -4.13
C PHE A 63 0.52 8.38 -3.06
N VAL A 64 0.17 7.12 -2.85
CA VAL A 64 -0.77 6.70 -1.82
C VAL A 64 -0.16 5.52 -1.07
N TYR A 65 -0.14 5.60 0.24
CA TYR A 65 0.33 4.50 1.10
C TYR A 65 -0.85 3.64 1.53
N CYS A 66 -0.66 2.33 1.46
CA CYS A 66 -1.66 1.36 1.88
C CYS A 66 -1.04 0.38 2.87
N GLU A 67 -1.58 0.35 4.08
CA GLU A 67 -1.23 -0.61 5.10
C GLU A 67 -2.32 -1.66 5.18
N ILE A 68 -1.95 -2.95 5.21
CA ILE A 68 -2.92 -4.05 5.18
C ILE A 68 -3.05 -4.63 6.58
N LYS A 69 -4.29 -4.75 7.05
CA LYS A 69 -4.59 -5.31 8.36
C LYS A 69 -5.76 -6.30 8.28
N MET A 70 -5.66 -7.37 9.06
CA MET A 70 -6.79 -8.26 9.30
C MET A 70 -7.87 -7.51 10.08
N PRO A 71 -9.13 -8.02 10.11
CA PRO A 71 -10.26 -7.28 10.71
C PRO A 71 -10.01 -6.76 12.12
N LYS A 72 -9.27 -7.50 12.94
CA LYS A 72 -8.97 -7.10 14.32
C LYS A 72 -7.55 -6.55 14.50
N GLY A 73 -6.81 -6.41 13.39
CA GLY A 73 -5.45 -5.91 13.44
C GLY A 73 -5.40 -4.42 13.78
N ARG A 74 -4.29 -4.00 14.39
CA ARG A 74 -4.06 -2.60 14.76
C ARG A 74 -2.70 -2.18 14.25
N LEU A 75 -2.58 -0.89 13.96
CA LEU A 75 -1.29 -0.33 13.59
C LEU A 75 -0.33 -0.40 14.77
N SER A 76 0.92 -0.80 14.49
CA SER A 76 1.99 -0.71 15.47
C SER A 76 2.34 0.76 15.75
N PRO A 77 3.08 1.05 16.84
CA PRO A 77 3.55 2.43 17.08
C PRO A 77 4.33 3.00 15.88
N ALA A 78 5.20 2.21 15.26
CA ALA A 78 5.97 2.65 14.11
C ALA A 78 5.06 2.94 12.91
N GLN A 79 4.04 2.12 12.67
CA GLN A 79 3.07 2.35 11.60
C GLN A 79 2.23 3.60 11.87
N ARG A 80 1.82 3.83 13.12
CA ARG A 80 1.08 5.05 13.47
C ARG A 80 1.93 6.30 13.26
N HIS A 81 3.21 6.22 13.62
CA HIS A 81 4.13 7.33 13.39
C HIS A 81 4.25 7.63 11.90
N TRP A 82 4.40 6.59 11.07
CA TRP A 82 4.45 6.74 9.62
C TRP A 82 3.21 7.44 9.09
N LYS A 83 2.04 7.01 9.58
CA LYS A 83 0.76 7.62 9.17
C LYS A 83 0.69 9.10 9.53
N VAL A 84 1.12 9.47 10.74
CA VAL A 84 1.11 10.88 11.19
C VAL A 84 2.04 11.71 10.33
N VAL A 85 3.26 11.25 10.10
CA VAL A 85 4.23 11.98 9.28
C VAL A 85 3.74 12.08 7.84
N SER A 86 3.14 11.03 7.31
CA SER A 86 2.55 11.05 5.95
C SER A 86 1.51 12.15 5.82
N SER A 87 0.66 12.31 6.84
CA SER A 87 -0.35 13.37 6.86
C SER A 87 0.30 14.75 6.80
N ILE A 88 1.37 14.96 7.56
CA ILE A 88 2.10 16.23 7.57
C ILE A 88 2.75 16.49 6.21
N LEU A 89 3.31 15.45 5.60
CA LEU A 89 3.96 15.57 4.29
C LEU A 89 2.96 15.64 3.13
N GLY A 90 1.68 15.38 3.40
CA GLY A 90 0.65 15.45 2.38
C GLY A 90 0.45 14.18 1.56
N THR A 91 0.99 13.05 2.00
CA THR A 91 0.78 11.77 1.32
C THR A 91 -0.39 11.01 1.96
N PRO A 92 -1.45 10.70 1.20
CA PRO A 92 -2.56 9.92 1.73
C PRO A 92 -2.11 8.56 2.23
N PHE A 93 -2.65 8.16 3.37
CA PHE A 93 -2.34 6.88 4.00
C PHE A 93 -3.67 6.17 4.31
N PHE A 94 -3.83 4.97 3.77
CA PHE A 94 -5.05 4.19 3.96
C PHE A 94 -4.73 2.86 4.63
N VAL A 95 -5.60 2.44 5.55
CA VAL A 95 -5.55 1.10 6.11
C VAL A 95 -6.58 0.26 5.36
N LEU A 96 -6.10 -0.71 4.59
CA LEU A 96 -6.95 -1.68 3.92
C LEU A 96 -7.21 -2.80 4.92
N GLN A 97 -8.40 -2.84 5.47
CA GLN A 97 -8.72 -3.71 6.60
C GLN A 97 -10.04 -4.40 6.41
N GLY A 98 -10.07 -5.68 6.77
CA GLY A 98 -11.29 -6.46 6.72
C GLY A 98 -11.16 -7.66 5.79
N THR A 99 -12.30 -8.08 5.22
CA THR A 99 -12.34 -9.14 4.21
C THR A 99 -11.80 -8.61 2.89
N ILE A 100 -11.48 -9.52 1.97
CA ILE A 100 -11.05 -9.11 0.63
C ILE A 100 -12.11 -8.25 -0.07
N ASP A 101 -13.38 -8.55 0.11
CA ASP A 101 -14.45 -7.76 -0.51
C ASP A 101 -14.51 -6.35 0.09
N GLU A 102 -14.31 -6.22 1.39
CA GLU A 102 -14.23 -4.92 2.04
C GLU A 102 -13.01 -4.12 1.55
N CYS A 103 -11.87 -4.80 1.42
CA CYS A 103 -10.66 -4.17 0.90
C CYS A 103 -10.83 -3.71 -0.55
N LYS A 104 -11.51 -4.51 -1.39
CA LYS A 104 -11.82 -4.10 -2.76
C LYS A 104 -12.66 -2.82 -2.81
N LYS A 105 -13.64 -2.70 -1.94
CA LYS A 105 -14.45 -1.48 -1.84
C LYS A 105 -13.61 -0.27 -1.43
N GLN A 106 -12.69 -0.47 -0.48
CA GLN A 106 -11.79 0.59 -0.04
C GLN A 106 -10.87 1.01 -1.20
N ILE A 107 -10.35 0.05 -1.95
CA ILE A 107 -9.51 0.33 -3.13
C ILE A 107 -10.32 1.10 -4.18
N ASP A 108 -11.53 0.69 -4.47
CA ASP A 108 -12.39 1.38 -5.43
C ASP A 108 -12.64 2.82 -5.01
N SER A 109 -12.82 3.05 -3.71
CA SER A 109 -12.99 4.39 -3.17
C SER A 109 -11.74 5.25 -3.38
N ILE A 110 -10.56 4.67 -3.17
CA ILE A 110 -9.29 5.37 -3.45
C ILE A 110 -9.23 5.75 -4.93
N PHE A 111 -9.51 4.82 -5.83
CA PHE A 111 -9.41 5.07 -7.27
C PHE A 111 -10.40 6.12 -7.78
N LYS A 112 -11.54 6.30 -7.11
CA LYS A 112 -12.46 7.38 -7.44
C LYS A 112 -11.81 8.75 -7.33
N GLY A 113 -10.87 8.92 -6.41
CA GLY A 113 -10.15 10.17 -6.26
C GLY A 113 -9.10 10.40 -7.35
N TYR A 114 -8.80 9.39 -8.17
CA TYR A 114 -7.77 9.45 -9.21
C TYR A 114 -8.33 9.10 -10.58
N GLN A 115 -9.54 9.56 -10.88
CA GLN A 115 -10.20 9.26 -12.15
C GLN A 115 -9.41 9.73 -13.37
N TYR A 116 -8.60 10.76 -13.23
CA TYR A 116 -7.73 11.21 -14.32
C TYR A 116 -6.69 10.16 -14.74
N ALA A 117 -6.49 9.13 -13.92
CA ALA A 117 -5.60 8.02 -14.26
C ALA A 117 -6.27 6.98 -15.16
N LYS A 118 -7.57 7.11 -15.46
CA LYS A 118 -8.27 6.14 -16.29
C LYS A 118 -7.66 6.08 -17.69
N ILE A 119 -7.44 4.85 -18.15
CA ILE A 119 -6.98 4.60 -19.51
C ILE A 119 -8.21 4.59 -20.41
N ARG A 120 -8.16 5.41 -21.47
CA ARG A 120 -9.23 5.38 -22.46
C ARG A 120 -9.06 4.16 -23.35
N LYS A 121 -10.13 3.39 -23.51
CA LYS A 121 -10.14 2.31 -24.48
C LYS A 121 -9.93 2.88 -25.87
N ASN A 122 -9.33 2.08 -26.74
CA ASN A 122 -9.01 2.45 -28.12
C ASN A 122 -7.89 3.49 -28.23
N GLY A 123 -7.03 3.60 -27.23
CA GLY A 123 -5.85 4.46 -27.26
C GLY A 123 -6.14 5.95 -27.27
N ARG A 124 -7.28 6.32 -26.71
CA ARG A 124 -7.72 7.73 -26.74
C ARG A 124 -7.77 8.37 -25.41
#